data_609f1b67c4d1da486b517a3c14e8b9c1
#
_entry.id   609f1b67c4d1da486b517a3c14e8b9c1
#
_cell.length_a   1.000
_cell.length_b   1.000
_cell.length_c   1.000
_cell.angle_alpha   90.00
_cell.angle_beta   90.00
_cell.angle_gamma   90.00
#
_symmetry.space_group_name_H-M   'P 1'
#
loop_
_entity.id
_entity.type
_entity.pdbx_description
1 polymer ?
#
loop_
_entity_poly.entity_id
_entity_poly.type
_entity_poly.pdbx_seq_one_letter_code
_entity_poly.pdbx_strand_id
1 'polypeptide(L)'
;GVVFNNSNKSFIGFNKPLDKTKKLFKDTENFSSVDIKEFCLIYIMINNLNFFYQRSDLLENIKFYKKENGLIFDQILKCVKSGNLDILQIDDQLLDQIEKYANIKHIVQKNDQDESKIVEIFNDIKNELKTHDFELRIQELESKFAEDFNQNTFDEINRLKKEQNIN
;
A
#
# COMPACT_ATOMS: atom_id res chain seq x y z
N GLY A 1 -13.18 -45.09 49.48
CA GLY A 1 -13.17 -45.17 48.03
C GLY A 1 -13.30 -43.76 47.45
N VAL A 2 -12.21 -43.24 46.91
CA VAL A 2 -12.23 -41.94 46.23
C VAL A 2 -12.44 -42.22 44.74
N VAL A 3 -13.58 -41.75 44.19
CA VAL A 3 -13.91 -41.86 42.77
C VAL A 3 -13.29 -40.68 42.06
N PHE A 4 -12.30 -40.94 41.21
CA PHE A 4 -11.75 -39.91 40.28
C PHE A 4 -12.69 -39.80 39.06
N ASN A 5 -13.38 -38.67 38.95
CA ASN A 5 -14.10 -38.29 37.75
C ASN A 5 -13.11 -37.82 36.67
N ASN A 6 -12.92 -38.65 35.65
CA ASN A 6 -12.21 -38.28 34.43
C ASN A 6 -13.10 -37.33 33.61
N SER A 7 -12.87 -36.02 33.71
CA SER A 7 -13.46 -35.06 32.80
C SER A 7 -12.74 -35.12 31.45
N ASN A 8 -13.38 -35.75 30.47
CA ASN A 8 -12.98 -35.69 29.07
C ASN A 8 -12.95 -34.21 28.58
N LYS A 9 -11.75 -33.64 28.52
CA LYS A 9 -11.52 -32.40 27.76
C LYS A 9 -11.68 -32.77 26.29
N SER A 10 -12.83 -32.43 25.71
CA SER A 10 -13.00 -32.43 24.26
C SER A 10 -12.00 -31.46 23.65
N PHE A 11 -11.04 -31.98 22.90
CA PHE A 11 -10.19 -31.22 22.03
C PHE A 11 -11.10 -30.47 21.04
N ILE A 12 -11.11 -29.15 21.13
CA ILE A 12 -11.72 -28.30 20.11
C ILE A 12 -10.90 -28.51 18.85
N GLY A 13 -11.44 -29.33 17.94
CA GLY A 13 -10.81 -29.56 16.65
C GLY A 13 -10.72 -28.24 15.92
N PHE A 14 -9.50 -27.81 15.57
CA PHE A 14 -9.29 -26.70 14.65
C PHE A 14 -10.01 -27.02 13.34
N ASN A 15 -11.14 -26.36 13.11
CA ASN A 15 -11.86 -26.49 11.85
C ASN A 15 -10.92 -26.03 10.73
N LYS A 16 -10.68 -26.92 9.75
CA LYS A 16 -9.91 -26.56 8.55
C LYS A 16 -10.54 -25.32 7.92
N PRO A 17 -9.72 -24.32 7.54
CA PRO A 17 -10.25 -23.11 6.89
C PRO A 17 -11.14 -23.49 5.70
N LEU A 18 -12.28 -22.83 5.57
CA LEU A 18 -13.18 -23.01 4.44
C LEU A 18 -12.43 -22.78 3.12
N ASP A 19 -12.80 -23.49 2.06
CA ASP A 19 -12.12 -23.36 0.75
C ASP A 19 -12.15 -21.94 0.21
N LYS A 20 -13.19 -21.16 0.54
CA LYS A 20 -13.23 -19.69 0.28
C LYS A 20 -12.11 -18.94 1.01
N THR A 21 -11.83 -19.29 2.26
CA THR A 21 -10.76 -18.67 3.05
C THR A 21 -9.39 -19.04 2.48
N LYS A 22 -9.19 -20.29 2.06
CA LYS A 22 -7.96 -20.75 1.41
C LYS A 22 -7.74 -20.05 0.05
N LYS A 23 -8.82 -19.82 -0.70
CA LYS A 23 -8.75 -19.09 -1.98
C LYS A 23 -8.40 -17.62 -1.75
N LEU A 24 -9.00 -16.97 -0.73
CA LEU A 24 -8.65 -15.62 -0.30
C LEU A 24 -7.18 -15.50 0.12
N PHE A 25 -6.65 -16.46 0.88
CA PHE A 25 -5.22 -16.47 1.26
C PHE A 25 -4.31 -16.70 0.06
N LYS A 26 -4.66 -17.59 -0.89
CA LYS A 26 -3.90 -17.78 -2.12
C LYS A 26 -3.87 -16.53 -3.00
N ASP A 27 -4.99 -15.80 -3.06
CA ASP A 27 -5.08 -14.57 -3.84
C ASP A 27 -4.28 -13.42 -3.20
N THR A 28 -4.15 -13.39 -1.86
CA THR A 28 -3.32 -12.40 -1.15
C THR A 28 -1.82 -12.72 -1.20
N GLU A 29 -1.44 -13.99 -1.34
CA GLU A 29 -0.04 -14.39 -1.52
C GLU A 29 0.60 -13.84 -2.81
N ASN A 30 -0.20 -13.34 -3.76
CA ASN A 30 0.27 -12.79 -5.03
C ASN A 30 0.60 -11.30 -4.99
N PHE A 31 0.27 -10.58 -3.91
CA PHE A 31 0.53 -9.15 -3.78
C PHE A 31 1.54 -8.87 -2.67
N SER A 32 2.55 -8.10 -3.03
CA SER A 32 3.52 -7.59 -2.05
C SER A 32 2.87 -6.55 -1.13
N SER A 33 3.52 -6.24 -0.01
CA SER A 33 3.07 -5.15 0.87
C SER A 33 3.05 -3.79 0.14
N VAL A 34 3.93 -3.62 -0.84
CA VAL A 34 3.99 -2.44 -1.73
C VAL A 34 2.76 -2.37 -2.62
N ASP A 35 2.36 -3.48 -3.26
CA ASP A 35 1.14 -3.52 -4.09
C ASP A 35 -0.10 -3.13 -3.29
N ILE A 36 -0.22 -3.62 -2.04
CA ILE A 36 -1.34 -3.30 -1.17
C ILE A 36 -1.35 -1.81 -0.80
N LYS A 37 -0.19 -1.22 -0.51
CA LYS A 37 -0.06 0.22 -0.24
C LYS A 37 -0.45 1.06 -1.46
N GLU A 38 -0.03 0.64 -2.65
CA GLU A 38 -0.42 1.29 -3.90
C GLU A 38 -1.94 1.22 -4.11
N PHE A 39 -2.57 0.06 -3.88
CA PHE A 39 -4.03 -0.07 -3.92
C PHE A 39 -4.72 0.85 -2.92
N CYS A 40 -4.18 0.98 -1.71
CA CYS A 40 -4.72 1.90 -0.71
C CYS A 40 -4.67 3.36 -1.18
N LEU A 41 -3.54 3.82 -1.74
CA LEU A 41 -3.44 5.19 -2.28
C LEU A 41 -4.44 5.43 -3.40
N ILE A 42 -4.53 4.50 -4.37
CA ILE A 42 -5.47 4.61 -5.48
C ILE A 42 -6.92 4.63 -4.96
N TYR A 43 -7.25 3.76 -4.01
CA TYR A 43 -8.57 3.72 -3.39
C TYR A 43 -8.95 5.04 -2.73
N ILE A 44 -8.03 5.64 -1.96
CA ILE A 44 -8.25 6.96 -1.34
C ILE A 44 -8.49 8.02 -2.42
N MET A 45 -7.66 8.05 -3.46
CA MET A 45 -7.76 9.04 -4.53
C MET A 45 -9.08 8.93 -5.31
N ILE A 46 -9.49 7.72 -5.72
CA ILE A 46 -10.71 7.50 -6.48
C ILE A 46 -11.94 7.93 -5.67
N ASN A 47 -11.98 7.61 -4.38
CA ASN A 47 -13.13 7.92 -3.52
C ASN A 47 -13.16 9.39 -3.05
N ASN A 48 -12.11 10.17 -3.31
CA ASN A 48 -11.97 11.56 -2.85
C ASN A 48 -11.46 12.50 -3.96
N LEU A 49 -11.83 12.27 -5.22
CA LEU A 49 -11.32 13.05 -6.37
C LEU A 49 -11.53 14.57 -6.21
N ASN A 50 -12.70 15.01 -5.70
CA ASN A 50 -12.99 16.42 -5.46
C ASN A 50 -12.02 17.04 -4.43
N PHE A 51 -11.68 16.30 -3.39
CA PHE A 51 -10.70 16.72 -2.40
C PHE A 51 -9.32 16.89 -3.03
N PHE A 52 -8.86 15.92 -3.81
CA PHE A 52 -7.56 16.01 -4.49
C PHE A 52 -7.53 17.03 -5.61
N TYR A 53 -8.67 17.40 -6.20
CA TYR A 53 -8.75 18.54 -7.11
C TYR A 53 -8.37 19.84 -6.40
N GLN A 54 -8.82 20.03 -5.16
CA GLN A 54 -8.49 21.21 -4.34
C GLN A 54 -7.08 21.12 -3.73
N ARG A 55 -6.58 19.90 -3.49
CA ARG A 55 -5.31 19.61 -2.83
C ARG A 55 -4.38 18.80 -3.74
N SER A 56 -4.19 19.26 -4.97
CA SER A 56 -3.31 18.59 -5.95
C SER A 56 -1.84 18.56 -5.52
N ASP A 57 -1.44 19.43 -4.60
CA ASP A 57 -0.13 19.43 -3.93
C ASP A 57 0.19 18.08 -3.26
N LEU A 58 -0.79 17.38 -2.72
CA LEU A 58 -0.62 16.09 -2.09
C LEU A 58 -0.20 14.99 -3.07
N LEU A 59 -0.56 15.13 -4.35
CA LEU A 59 -0.27 14.14 -5.40
C LEU A 59 1.16 14.24 -5.96
N GLU A 60 1.93 15.21 -5.52
CA GLU A 60 3.30 15.37 -5.97
C GLU A 60 4.23 14.29 -5.41
N ASN A 61 5.23 13.91 -6.21
CA ASN A 61 6.30 13.00 -5.81
C ASN A 61 5.83 11.61 -5.37
N ILE A 62 4.70 11.12 -5.90
CA ILE A 62 4.26 9.73 -5.70
C ILE A 62 4.84 8.88 -6.83
N LYS A 63 5.45 7.76 -6.46
CA LYS A 63 5.99 6.77 -7.37
C LYS A 63 5.23 5.46 -7.19
N PHE A 64 4.74 4.91 -8.29
CA PHE A 64 4.14 3.59 -8.35
C PHE A 64 5.14 2.61 -8.96
N TYR A 65 5.27 1.44 -8.37
CA TYR A 65 6.17 0.38 -8.84
C TYR A 65 5.47 -0.52 -9.84
N LYS A 66 4.17 -0.76 -9.63
CA LYS A 66 3.37 -1.55 -10.55
C LYS A 66 2.89 -0.68 -11.70
N LYS A 67 3.21 -1.11 -12.93
CA LYS A 67 2.91 -0.32 -14.14
C LYS A 67 1.43 0.00 -14.29
N GLU A 68 0.56 -0.97 -14.01
CA GLU A 68 -0.89 -0.82 -14.09
C GLU A 68 -1.39 0.25 -13.11
N ASN A 69 -0.88 0.24 -11.89
CA ASN A 69 -1.20 1.22 -10.86
C ASN A 69 -0.72 2.63 -11.24
N GLY A 70 0.49 2.72 -11.83
CA GLY A 70 1.00 3.98 -12.37
C GLY A 70 0.13 4.56 -13.48
N LEU A 71 -0.41 3.73 -14.37
CA LEU A 71 -1.33 4.18 -15.42
C LEU A 71 -2.65 4.72 -14.87
N ILE A 72 -3.19 4.12 -13.80
CA ILE A 72 -4.37 4.66 -13.11
C ILE A 72 -4.03 6.00 -12.49
N PHE A 73 -2.89 6.10 -11.82
CA PHE A 73 -2.46 7.35 -11.20
C PHE A 73 -2.32 8.47 -12.24
N ASP A 74 -1.76 8.20 -13.42
CA ASP A 74 -1.69 9.16 -14.53
C ASP A 74 -3.07 9.63 -14.99
N GLN A 75 -4.08 8.72 -15.01
CA GLN A 75 -5.45 9.10 -15.32
C GLN A 75 -6.05 9.98 -14.21
N ILE A 76 -5.83 9.63 -12.94
CA ILE A 76 -6.27 10.44 -11.79
C ILE A 76 -5.67 11.84 -11.87
N LEU A 77 -4.37 11.96 -12.17
CA LEU A 77 -3.70 13.26 -12.35
C LEU A 77 -4.30 14.08 -13.49
N LYS A 78 -4.67 13.44 -14.62
CA LYS A 78 -5.36 14.12 -15.72
C LYS A 78 -6.74 14.61 -15.30
N CYS A 79 -7.52 13.79 -14.58
CA CYS A 79 -8.83 14.18 -14.05
C CYS A 79 -8.70 15.39 -13.12
N VAL A 80 -7.78 15.32 -12.16
CA VAL A 80 -7.53 16.38 -11.19
C VAL A 80 -7.07 17.67 -11.88
N LYS A 81 -6.16 17.61 -12.85
CA LYS A 81 -5.66 18.79 -13.57
C LYS A 81 -6.71 19.42 -14.48
N SER A 82 -7.55 18.63 -15.11
CA SER A 82 -8.60 19.13 -16.02
C SER A 82 -9.86 19.60 -15.31
N GLY A 83 -10.06 19.20 -14.04
CA GLY A 83 -11.30 19.40 -13.31
C GLY A 83 -12.47 18.55 -13.84
N ASN A 84 -12.21 17.65 -14.81
CA ASN A 84 -13.21 16.77 -15.36
C ASN A 84 -13.04 15.37 -14.76
N LEU A 85 -13.90 15.06 -13.79
CA LEU A 85 -13.83 13.80 -13.05
C LEU A 85 -14.45 12.60 -13.81
N ASP A 86 -15.20 12.88 -14.88
CA ASP A 86 -15.88 11.84 -15.69
C ASP A 86 -14.93 11.13 -16.67
N ILE A 87 -13.69 11.61 -16.80
CA ILE A 87 -12.69 11.03 -17.71
C ILE A 87 -12.06 9.75 -17.12
N LEU A 88 -12.18 9.51 -15.82
CA LEU A 88 -11.56 8.39 -15.16
C LEU A 88 -12.17 7.06 -15.63
N GLN A 89 -11.40 6.29 -16.38
CA GLN A 89 -11.77 4.96 -16.85
C GLN A 89 -10.82 3.94 -16.25
N ILE A 90 -11.31 3.13 -15.32
CA ILE A 90 -10.56 2.05 -14.68
C ILE A 90 -11.19 0.73 -15.15
N ASP A 91 -10.35 -0.22 -15.49
CA ASP A 91 -10.77 -1.58 -15.77
C ASP A 91 -11.49 -2.19 -14.55
N ASP A 92 -12.67 -2.81 -14.78
CA ASP A 92 -13.49 -3.35 -13.69
C ASP A 92 -12.76 -4.39 -12.85
N GLN A 93 -11.93 -5.25 -13.47
CA GLN A 93 -11.17 -6.27 -12.74
C GLN A 93 -10.13 -5.66 -11.82
N LEU A 94 -9.49 -4.58 -12.27
CA LEU A 94 -8.50 -3.86 -11.49
C LEU A 94 -9.17 -3.05 -10.36
N LEU A 95 -10.33 -2.46 -10.62
CA LEU A 95 -11.14 -1.80 -9.60
C LEU A 95 -11.57 -2.79 -8.51
N ASP A 96 -12.05 -3.96 -8.90
CA ASP A 96 -12.40 -5.04 -7.96
C ASP A 96 -11.20 -5.47 -7.10
N GLN A 97 -9.99 -5.53 -7.69
CA GLN A 97 -8.77 -5.84 -6.94
C GLN A 97 -8.45 -4.72 -5.93
N ILE A 98 -8.48 -3.47 -6.36
CA ILE A 98 -8.24 -2.31 -5.50
C ILE A 98 -9.23 -2.32 -4.33
N GLU A 99 -10.51 -2.49 -4.60
CA GLU A 99 -11.55 -2.54 -3.56
C GLU A 99 -11.41 -3.73 -2.63
N LYS A 100 -10.98 -4.88 -3.14
CA LYS A 100 -10.81 -6.10 -2.36
C LYS A 100 -9.62 -6.02 -1.42
N TYR A 101 -8.50 -5.45 -1.87
CA TYR A 101 -7.23 -5.48 -1.17
C TYR A 101 -6.87 -4.18 -0.45
N ALA A 102 -7.52 -3.07 -0.75
CA ALA A 102 -7.37 -1.84 0.02
C ALA A 102 -7.93 -2.04 1.45
N ASN A 103 -7.06 -2.41 2.37
CA ASN A 103 -7.42 -2.74 3.76
C ASN A 103 -7.91 -1.53 4.58
N ILE A 104 -7.79 -0.31 4.04
CA ILE A 104 -8.19 0.96 4.67
C ILE A 104 -9.65 1.35 4.43
N LYS A 105 -10.39 0.63 3.58
CA LYS A 105 -11.75 1.02 3.22
C LYS A 105 -12.70 1.19 4.41
N HIS A 106 -12.49 0.43 5.48
CA HIS A 106 -13.27 0.58 6.72
C HIS A 106 -13.00 1.90 7.46
N ILE A 107 -11.85 2.52 7.21
CA ILE A 107 -11.45 3.78 7.82
C ILE A 107 -11.95 4.95 6.96
N VAL A 108 -11.85 4.81 5.63
CA VAL A 108 -12.17 5.86 4.66
C VAL A 108 -13.68 5.95 4.35
N GLN A 109 -14.43 4.84 4.47
CA GLN A 109 -15.89 4.82 4.18
C GLN A 109 -16.79 5.28 5.31
N LYS A 110 -16.29 5.55 6.51
CA LYS A 110 -17.10 6.10 7.60
C LYS A 110 -17.42 7.56 7.32
N ASN A 111 -18.71 7.83 7.11
CA ASN A 111 -19.38 9.02 6.58
C ASN A 111 -19.11 10.39 7.23
N ASP A 112 -18.31 10.49 8.24
CA ASP A 112 -17.79 11.74 8.77
C ASP A 112 -16.35 11.89 8.29
N GLN A 113 -16.19 12.24 7.00
CA GLN A 113 -14.89 12.43 6.38
C GLN A 113 -14.23 13.68 6.96
N ASP A 114 -13.58 13.51 8.09
CA ASP A 114 -12.57 14.44 8.53
C ASP A 114 -11.43 14.42 7.49
N GLU A 115 -11.38 15.45 6.66
CA GLU A 115 -10.34 15.61 5.62
C GLU A 115 -8.94 15.46 6.22
N SER A 116 -8.77 15.83 7.49
CA SER A 116 -7.50 15.69 8.20
C SER A 116 -7.06 14.23 8.30
N LYS A 117 -7.99 13.29 8.52
CA LYS A 117 -7.71 11.85 8.56
C LYS A 117 -7.34 11.30 7.19
N ILE A 118 -7.98 11.79 6.14
CA ILE A 118 -7.62 11.40 4.77
C ILE A 118 -6.18 11.82 4.47
N VAL A 119 -5.82 13.06 4.82
CA VAL A 119 -4.45 13.58 4.64
C VAL A 119 -3.45 12.77 5.44
N GLU A 120 -3.73 12.47 6.71
CA GLU A 120 -2.88 11.69 7.60
C GLU A 120 -2.60 10.31 7.01
N ILE A 121 -3.64 9.51 6.73
CA ILE A 121 -3.51 8.15 6.18
C ILE A 121 -2.80 8.17 4.82
N PHE A 122 -3.17 9.13 3.96
CA PHE A 122 -2.55 9.27 2.64
C PHE A 122 -1.05 9.54 2.74
N ASN A 123 -0.65 10.47 3.60
CA ASN A 123 0.75 10.81 3.82
C ASN A 123 1.53 9.67 4.47
N ASP A 124 0.94 8.94 5.41
CA ASP A 124 1.58 7.79 6.04
C ASP A 124 1.91 6.72 5.01
N ILE A 125 0.94 6.34 4.15
CA ILE A 125 1.17 5.35 3.10
C ILE A 125 2.20 5.86 2.06
N LYS A 126 2.10 7.14 1.68
CA LYS A 126 3.07 7.78 0.76
C LYS A 126 4.50 7.76 1.32
N ASN A 127 4.65 8.03 2.61
CA ASN A 127 5.95 7.99 3.29
C ASN A 127 6.50 6.57 3.38
N GLU A 128 5.66 5.57 3.65
CA GLU A 128 6.08 4.16 3.65
C GLU A 128 6.55 3.70 2.26
N LEU A 129 5.89 4.11 1.17
CA LEU A 129 6.34 3.83 -0.19
C LEU A 129 7.67 4.54 -0.50
N LYS A 130 7.84 5.78 -0.05
CA LYS A 130 9.10 6.52 -0.18
C LYS A 130 10.24 5.83 0.57
N THR A 131 9.99 5.35 1.79
CA THR A 131 10.97 4.57 2.58
C THR A 131 11.41 3.32 1.82
N HIS A 132 10.46 2.62 1.21
CA HIS A 132 10.77 1.45 0.38
C HIS A 132 11.65 1.80 -0.83
N ASP A 133 11.43 2.95 -1.49
CA ASP A 133 12.29 3.41 -2.58
C ASP A 133 13.74 3.66 -2.11
N PHE A 134 13.92 4.25 -0.94
CA PHE A 134 15.25 4.40 -0.34
C PHE A 134 15.92 3.05 -0.08
N GLU A 135 15.20 2.09 0.48
CA GLU A 135 15.71 0.74 0.77
C GLU A 135 16.18 0.04 -0.50
N LEU A 136 15.38 0.06 -1.56
CA LEU A 136 15.76 -0.52 -2.86
C LEU A 136 17.01 0.14 -3.43
N ARG A 137 17.07 1.47 -3.40
CA ARG A 137 18.22 2.21 -3.91
C ARG A 137 19.49 1.94 -3.11
N ILE A 138 19.38 1.84 -1.79
CA ILE A 138 20.50 1.48 -0.93
C ILE A 138 20.99 0.06 -1.27
N GLN A 139 20.08 -0.91 -1.40
CA GLN A 139 20.45 -2.29 -1.76
C GLN A 139 21.15 -2.38 -3.12
N GLU A 140 20.69 -1.64 -4.13
CA GLU A 140 21.34 -1.56 -5.43
C GLU A 140 22.76 -1.00 -5.34
N LEU A 141 22.95 0.06 -4.55
CA LEU A 141 24.26 0.69 -4.35
C LEU A 141 25.18 -0.21 -3.53
N GLU A 142 24.68 -0.89 -2.50
CA GLU A 142 25.45 -1.85 -1.71
C GLU A 142 25.92 -3.02 -2.58
N SER A 143 25.09 -3.52 -3.49
CA SER A 143 25.48 -4.56 -4.45
C SER A 143 26.57 -4.08 -5.39
N LYS A 144 26.47 -2.88 -5.94
CA LYS A 144 27.51 -2.25 -6.78
C LYS A 144 28.80 -2.00 -6.00
N PHE A 145 28.69 -1.57 -4.75
CA PHE A 145 29.86 -1.35 -3.90
C PHE A 145 30.59 -2.66 -3.57
N ALA A 146 29.88 -3.77 -3.43
CA ALA A 146 30.47 -5.08 -3.22
C ALA A 146 31.26 -5.58 -4.44
N GLU A 147 30.88 -5.15 -5.66
CA GLU A 147 31.57 -5.49 -6.90
C GLU A 147 32.78 -4.57 -7.18
N ASP A 148 32.62 -3.28 -6.91
CA ASP A 148 33.64 -2.24 -7.12
C ASP A 148 33.66 -1.29 -5.91
N PHE A 149 34.69 -1.45 -5.07
CA PHE A 149 34.90 -0.65 -3.85
C PHE A 149 35.19 0.81 -4.18
N ASN A 150 34.15 1.55 -4.56
CA ASN A 150 34.24 2.94 -4.99
C ASN A 150 33.81 3.88 -3.87
N GLN A 151 34.67 4.86 -3.51
CA GLN A 151 34.40 5.84 -2.46
C GLN A 151 33.11 6.64 -2.71
N ASN A 152 32.84 7.03 -3.98
CA ASN A 152 31.64 7.80 -4.32
C ASN A 152 30.36 6.99 -4.04
N THR A 153 30.37 5.67 -4.34
CA THR A 153 29.25 4.77 -4.04
C THR A 153 29.03 4.64 -2.54
N PHE A 154 30.11 4.54 -1.75
CA PHE A 154 30.04 4.52 -0.29
C PHE A 154 29.45 5.81 0.29
N ASP A 155 29.88 6.95 -0.21
CA ASP A 155 29.39 8.27 0.25
C ASP A 155 27.89 8.46 -0.08
N GLU A 156 27.47 7.99 -1.27
CA GLU A 156 26.05 8.02 -1.68
C GLU A 156 25.18 7.10 -0.78
N ILE A 157 25.62 5.90 -0.45
CA ILE A 157 24.93 5.00 0.50
C ILE A 157 24.76 5.69 1.85
N ASN A 158 25.83 6.30 2.36
CA ASN A 158 25.78 6.99 3.65
C ASN A 158 24.84 8.20 3.63
N ARG A 159 24.78 8.93 2.53
CA ARG A 159 23.85 10.05 2.32
C ARG A 159 22.41 9.56 2.37
N LEU A 160 22.07 8.52 1.60
CA LEU A 160 20.72 7.97 1.55
C LEU A 160 20.25 7.40 2.89
N LYS A 161 21.15 6.70 3.62
CA LYS A 161 20.83 6.19 4.97
C LYS A 161 20.54 7.32 5.97
N LYS A 162 21.23 8.45 5.85
CA LYS A 162 20.93 9.63 6.67
C LYS A 162 19.58 10.25 6.30
N GLU A 163 19.28 10.39 5.00
CA GLU A 163 17.99 10.93 4.54
C GLU A 163 16.82 10.04 4.96
N GLN A 164 16.97 8.72 4.92
CA GLN A 164 15.96 7.76 5.38
C GLN A 164 15.64 7.92 6.88
N ASN A 165 16.63 8.19 7.71
CA ASN A 165 16.45 8.35 9.17
C ASN A 165 15.87 9.70 9.59
N ILE A 166 15.75 10.67 8.68
CA ILE A 166 15.22 12.02 8.97
C ILE A 166 13.72 12.12 8.59
N ASN A 167 13.21 11.21 7.76
CA ASN A 167 11.81 11.15 7.30
C ASN A 167 11.00 10.18 8.15
#